data_328d98392274961ac36f76bbe759b539
#
_entry.id   328d98392274961ac36f76bbe759b539
#
_cell.length_a   1.000
_cell.length_b   1.000
_cell.length_c   1.000
_cell.angle_alpha   90.00
_cell.angle_beta   90.00
_cell.angle_gamma   90.00
#
_symmetry.space_group_name_H-M   'P 1'
#
loop_
_entity.id
_entity.type
_entity.pdbx_description
1 polymer ?
#
loop_
_entity_poly.entity_id
_entity_poly.type
_entity_poly.pdbx_seq_one_letter_code
_entity_poly.pdbx_strand_id
1 'polypeptide(L)'
;QARLEQSGSGVKKLGASVRVSCWTSEDIFERTELIHWVRQAPGQGLEWIGWVKAVSGAVNYGSLDFRNRISLSRDRDLSTAYMDIRGLTQDDTATYFCARQKFASRYSGDQGSYFDLWGRGTLIVVSS
;
A
#
# COMPACT_ATOMS: atom_id res chain seq x y z
N GLN A 1 13.18 8.13 -13.45
CA GLN A 1 12.78 6.81 -13.01
C GLN A 1 11.31 6.79 -12.63
N ALA A 2 10.59 5.84 -13.16
CA ALA A 2 9.20 5.66 -12.77
C ALA A 2 9.13 5.16 -11.34
N ARG A 3 8.19 5.70 -10.58
CA ARG A 3 7.89 5.25 -9.23
C ARG A 3 6.44 5.54 -8.91
N LEU A 4 5.94 4.92 -7.87
CA LEU A 4 4.62 5.25 -7.35
C LEU A 4 4.71 6.52 -6.52
N GLU A 5 3.71 7.38 -6.68
CA GLU A 5 3.55 8.55 -5.81
C GLU A 5 2.66 8.17 -4.63
N GLN A 6 2.89 8.79 -3.50
CA GLN A 6 2.08 8.59 -2.30
C GLN A 6 1.69 9.92 -1.68
N SER A 7 0.57 9.93 -0.97
CA SER A 7 0.16 11.11 -0.20
C SER A 7 1.17 11.42 0.92
N GLY A 8 1.15 12.66 1.38
CA GLY A 8 2.18 13.19 2.27
C GLY A 8 2.17 12.64 3.69
N SER A 9 3.31 12.80 4.33
CA SER A 9 3.54 12.41 5.72
C SER A 9 2.82 13.33 6.69
N GLY A 10 2.63 12.88 7.93
CA GLY A 10 2.01 13.70 8.94
C GLY A 10 2.02 13.12 10.34
N VAL A 11 1.71 14.00 11.30
CA VAL A 11 1.52 13.63 12.69
C VAL A 11 0.03 13.47 12.93
N LYS A 12 -0.36 12.36 13.52
CA LYS A 12 -1.76 12.03 13.84
C LYS A 12 -1.89 11.72 15.32
N LYS A 13 -3.06 11.99 15.87
CA LYS A 13 -3.32 11.69 17.29
C LYS A 13 -3.75 10.25 17.48
N LEU A 14 -3.52 9.73 18.67
CA LEU A 14 -4.04 8.42 19.07
C LEU A 14 -5.55 8.35 18.78
N GLY A 15 -5.98 7.23 18.25
CA GLY A 15 -7.39 6.98 17.95
C GLY A 15 -7.89 7.59 16.65
N ALA A 16 -7.09 8.45 16.00
CA ALA A 16 -7.47 9.07 14.73
C ALA A 16 -7.44 8.04 13.60
N SER A 17 -7.97 8.46 12.45
CA SER A 17 -7.91 7.70 11.20
C SER A 17 -7.02 8.42 10.20
N VAL A 18 -6.44 7.66 9.28
CA VAL A 18 -5.61 8.22 8.21
C VAL A 18 -5.83 7.45 6.93
N ARG A 19 -5.79 8.15 5.80
CA ARG A 19 -5.79 7.55 4.47
C ARG A 19 -4.47 7.85 3.78
N VAL A 20 -3.85 6.81 3.24
CA VAL A 20 -2.68 6.94 2.38
C VAL A 20 -3.11 6.55 0.96
N SER A 21 -2.79 7.42 0.00
CA SER A 21 -3.08 7.20 -1.42
C SER A 21 -1.81 6.81 -2.16
N CYS A 22 -1.98 6.03 -3.23
CA CYS A 22 -0.87 5.53 -4.05
C CYS A 22 -1.29 5.61 -5.52
N TRP A 23 -0.51 6.30 -6.34
CA TRP A 23 -0.82 6.48 -7.77
C TRP A 23 0.48 6.66 -8.57
N THR A 24 0.35 6.75 -9.88
CA THR A 24 1.45 7.12 -10.76
C THR A 24 0.90 8.03 -11.86
N SER A 25 1.77 8.66 -12.62
CA SER A 25 1.38 9.55 -13.71
C SER A 25 0.69 8.81 -14.86
N GLU A 26 0.89 7.49 -14.95
CA GLU A 26 0.21 6.63 -15.90
C GLU A 26 -0.87 5.83 -15.18
N ASP A 27 -1.52 4.91 -15.89
CA ASP A 27 -2.50 4.03 -15.26
C ASP A 27 -1.74 3.03 -14.37
N ILE A 28 -1.89 3.18 -13.06
CA ILE A 28 -1.27 2.28 -12.08
C ILE A 28 -1.74 0.84 -12.27
N PHE A 29 -2.93 0.64 -12.83
CA PHE A 29 -3.54 -0.69 -12.94
C PHE A 29 -3.25 -1.39 -14.26
N GLU A 30 -2.55 -0.74 -15.19
CA GLU A 30 -2.19 -1.37 -16.45
C GLU A 30 -1.29 -2.58 -16.20
N ARG A 31 -1.78 -3.77 -16.58
CA ARG A 31 -1.09 -5.05 -16.39
C ARG A 31 -0.73 -5.35 -14.95
N THR A 32 -1.37 -4.69 -14.01
CA THR A 32 -1.13 -4.90 -12.58
C THR A 32 -1.98 -6.05 -12.07
N GLU A 33 -1.34 -6.93 -11.33
CA GLU A 33 -2.02 -7.99 -10.60
C GLU A 33 -2.47 -7.51 -9.23
N LEU A 34 -1.52 -7.04 -8.43
CA LEU A 34 -1.74 -6.66 -7.04
C LEU A 34 -1.04 -5.35 -6.72
N ILE A 35 -1.65 -4.58 -5.83
CA ILE A 35 -0.97 -3.48 -5.12
C ILE A 35 -0.79 -3.95 -3.67
N HIS A 36 0.46 -4.04 -3.24
CA HIS A 36 0.82 -4.40 -1.87
C HIS A 36 1.06 -3.15 -1.03
N TRP A 37 0.79 -3.29 0.26
CA TRP A 37 1.13 -2.29 1.26
C TRP A 37 2.01 -2.93 2.31
N VAL A 38 3.11 -2.25 2.63
CA VAL A 38 4.04 -2.66 3.69
C VAL A 38 4.36 -1.46 4.54
N ARG A 39 4.86 -1.70 5.76
CA ARG A 39 5.31 -0.61 6.63
C ARG A 39 6.62 -0.97 7.28
N GLN A 40 7.34 0.05 7.71
CA GLN A 40 8.58 -0.10 8.45
C GLN A 40 8.56 0.86 9.63
N ALA A 41 8.46 0.30 10.84
CA ALA A 41 8.56 1.07 12.08
C ALA A 41 10.04 1.39 12.35
N PRO A 42 10.35 2.46 13.12
CA PRO A 42 11.72 2.82 13.42
C PRO A 42 12.50 1.64 14.01
N GLY A 43 13.67 1.33 13.40
CA GLY A 43 14.53 0.26 13.86
C GLY A 43 14.03 -1.15 13.59
N GLN A 44 12.93 -1.31 12.87
CA GLN A 44 12.33 -2.61 12.57
C GLN A 44 12.48 -2.95 11.10
N GLY A 45 12.26 -4.23 10.74
CA GLY A 45 12.19 -4.65 9.35
C GLY A 45 10.83 -4.29 8.72
N LEU A 46 10.71 -4.58 7.43
CA LEU A 46 9.46 -4.42 6.72
C LEU A 46 8.42 -5.41 7.25
N GLU A 47 7.21 -4.90 7.41
CA GLU A 47 6.05 -5.71 7.80
C GLU A 47 5.01 -5.62 6.70
N TRP A 48 4.58 -6.77 6.17
CA TRP A 48 3.57 -6.82 5.13
C TRP A 48 2.17 -6.60 5.73
N ILE A 49 1.45 -5.60 5.19
CA ILE A 49 0.10 -5.26 5.64
C ILE A 49 -0.94 -6.06 4.88
N GLY A 50 -0.83 -6.10 3.55
CA GLY A 50 -1.78 -6.79 2.71
C GLY A 50 -1.69 -6.36 1.27
N TRP A 51 -2.62 -6.87 0.44
CA TRP A 51 -2.71 -6.47 -0.95
C TRP A 51 -4.17 -6.30 -1.39
N VAL A 52 -4.35 -5.54 -2.46
CA VAL A 52 -5.62 -5.42 -3.16
C VAL A 52 -5.42 -5.83 -4.63
N LYS A 53 -6.33 -6.65 -5.16
CA LYS A 53 -6.30 -7.02 -6.58
C LYS A 53 -6.75 -5.85 -7.42
N ALA A 54 -5.98 -5.55 -8.46
CA ALA A 54 -6.27 -4.41 -9.34
C ALA A 54 -7.62 -4.58 -10.06
N VAL A 55 -7.90 -5.78 -10.56
CA VAL A 55 -9.10 -6.03 -11.38
C VAL A 55 -10.36 -6.11 -10.52
N SER A 56 -10.35 -6.95 -9.50
CA SER A 56 -11.56 -7.26 -8.73
C SER A 56 -11.76 -6.41 -7.49
N GLY A 57 -10.69 -5.82 -6.96
CA GLY A 57 -10.73 -5.16 -5.67
C GLY A 57 -10.71 -6.11 -4.48
N ALA A 58 -10.54 -7.42 -4.71
CA ALA A 58 -10.40 -8.37 -3.62
C ALA A 58 -9.15 -8.07 -2.79
N VAL A 59 -9.20 -8.35 -1.50
CA VAL A 59 -8.15 -8.00 -0.56
C VAL A 59 -7.68 -9.20 0.25
N ASN A 60 -6.45 -9.11 0.76
CA ASN A 60 -5.92 -10.06 1.72
C ASN A 60 -5.04 -9.29 2.71
N TYR A 61 -5.07 -9.66 3.98
CA TYR A 61 -4.37 -8.95 5.05
C TYR A 61 -3.36 -9.86 5.73
N GLY A 62 -2.25 -9.27 6.20
CA GLY A 62 -1.15 -10.00 6.83
C GLY A 62 -1.45 -10.46 8.24
N SER A 63 -2.43 -9.87 8.92
CA SER A 63 -2.80 -10.24 10.27
C SER A 63 -4.26 -9.92 10.55
N LEU A 64 -4.81 -10.51 11.62
CA LEU A 64 -6.16 -10.22 12.06
C LEU A 64 -6.29 -8.77 12.53
N ASP A 65 -5.27 -8.23 13.20
CA ASP A 65 -5.28 -6.83 13.63
C ASP A 65 -5.39 -5.89 12.43
N PHE A 66 -4.59 -6.12 11.38
CA PHE A 66 -4.69 -5.32 10.17
C PHE A 66 -6.06 -5.45 9.52
N ARG A 67 -6.57 -6.67 9.42
CA ARG A 67 -7.91 -6.89 8.86
C ARG A 67 -8.99 -6.10 9.61
N ASN A 68 -8.87 -5.99 10.94
CA ASN A 68 -9.87 -5.33 11.75
C ASN A 68 -9.79 -3.80 11.70
N ARG A 69 -8.62 -3.23 11.41
CA ARG A 69 -8.38 -1.78 11.49
C ARG A 69 -8.03 -1.11 10.18
N ILE A 70 -7.64 -1.89 9.17
CA ILE A 70 -7.17 -1.37 7.89
C ILE A 70 -8.10 -1.81 6.79
N SER A 71 -8.43 -0.88 5.88
CA SER A 71 -9.17 -1.17 4.67
C SER A 71 -8.30 -0.83 3.47
N LEU A 72 -7.99 -1.83 2.66
CA LEU A 72 -7.30 -1.64 1.39
C LEU A 72 -8.34 -1.58 0.29
N SER A 73 -8.18 -0.64 -0.62
CA SER A 73 -9.13 -0.45 -1.72
C SER A 73 -8.43 0.15 -2.93
N ARG A 74 -9.15 0.22 -4.04
CA ARG A 74 -8.67 0.89 -5.23
C ARG A 74 -9.84 1.51 -5.99
N ASP A 75 -9.57 2.60 -6.66
CA ASP A 75 -10.52 3.27 -7.56
C ASP A 75 -9.91 3.28 -8.95
N ARG A 76 -10.50 2.51 -9.87
CA ARG A 76 -9.97 2.39 -11.23
C ARG A 76 -10.15 3.66 -12.03
N ASP A 77 -11.24 4.38 -11.81
CA ASP A 77 -11.51 5.63 -12.53
C ASP A 77 -10.50 6.71 -12.16
N LEU A 78 -10.08 6.75 -10.90
CA LEU A 78 -9.05 7.67 -10.41
C LEU A 78 -7.64 7.10 -10.53
N SER A 79 -7.50 5.84 -10.94
CA SER A 79 -6.21 5.16 -11.07
C SER A 79 -5.38 5.28 -9.79
N THR A 80 -6.01 5.00 -8.64
CA THR A 80 -5.42 5.21 -7.32
C THR A 80 -5.76 4.05 -6.39
N ALA A 81 -4.77 3.63 -5.59
CA ALA A 81 -4.96 2.66 -4.52
C ALA A 81 -4.95 3.39 -3.17
N TYR A 82 -5.69 2.87 -2.20
CA TYR A 82 -5.86 3.49 -0.89
C TYR A 82 -5.62 2.50 0.23
N MET A 83 -5.05 3.01 1.31
CA MET A 83 -4.99 2.32 2.59
C MET A 83 -5.59 3.24 3.64
N ASP A 84 -6.64 2.77 4.32
CA ASP A 84 -7.30 3.50 5.40
C ASP A 84 -7.03 2.77 6.71
N ILE A 85 -6.49 3.48 7.70
CA ILE A 85 -6.24 2.94 9.03
C ILE A 85 -7.15 3.64 10.03
N ARG A 86 -7.84 2.86 10.85
CA ARG A 86 -8.70 3.35 11.93
C ARG A 86 -8.04 3.10 13.28
N GLY A 87 -8.35 3.93 14.26
CA GLY A 87 -7.95 3.70 15.63
C GLY A 87 -6.44 3.65 15.82
N LEU A 88 -5.74 4.65 15.32
CA LEU A 88 -4.28 4.68 15.35
C LEU A 88 -3.75 4.51 16.77
N THR A 89 -2.74 3.66 16.92
CA THR A 89 -1.97 3.44 18.14
C THR A 89 -0.54 3.86 17.94
N GLN A 90 0.26 3.91 19.01
CA GLN A 90 1.68 4.26 18.88
C GLN A 90 2.46 3.26 18.05
N ASP A 91 2.05 2.00 18.05
CA ASP A 91 2.68 0.96 17.24
C ASP A 91 2.47 1.17 15.73
N ASP A 92 1.56 2.06 15.34
CA ASP A 92 1.34 2.39 13.94
C ASP A 92 2.31 3.46 13.41
N THR A 93 3.14 4.05 14.27
CA THR A 93 4.20 4.96 13.84
C THR A 93 5.17 4.19 12.94
N ALA A 94 5.20 4.55 11.68
CA ALA A 94 5.99 3.85 10.68
C ALA A 94 6.00 4.62 9.36
N THR A 95 6.89 4.24 8.46
CA THR A 95 6.82 4.63 7.06
C THR A 95 6.04 3.57 6.29
N TYR A 96 5.02 4.00 5.55
CA TYR A 96 4.11 3.14 4.80
C TYR A 96 4.43 3.23 3.32
N PHE A 97 4.57 2.07 2.67
CA PHE A 97 4.92 1.97 1.25
C PHE A 97 3.87 1.18 0.49
N CYS A 98 3.56 1.61 -0.72
CA CYS A 98 2.86 0.76 -1.69
C CYS A 98 3.87 0.19 -2.69
N ALA A 99 3.54 -0.96 -3.27
CA ALA A 99 4.37 -1.62 -4.26
C ALA A 99 3.48 -2.32 -5.29
N ARG A 100 3.81 -2.14 -6.57
CA ARG A 100 3.04 -2.72 -7.66
C ARG A 100 3.64 -4.06 -8.07
N GLN A 101 2.79 -5.08 -8.10
CA GLN A 101 3.13 -6.40 -8.62
C GLN A 101 2.43 -6.60 -9.96
N LYS A 102 3.19 -6.81 -11.01
CA LYS A 102 2.67 -7.03 -12.36
C LYS A 102 2.60 -8.51 -12.69
N PHE A 103 1.68 -8.85 -13.60
CA PHE A 103 1.68 -10.16 -14.22
C PHE A 103 2.97 -10.34 -15.05
N ALA A 104 3.51 -11.57 -15.05
CA ALA A 104 4.65 -11.89 -15.90
C ALA A 104 4.25 -11.82 -17.37
N SER A 105 5.20 -11.46 -18.20
CA SER A 105 5.00 -11.47 -19.65
C SER A 105 4.98 -12.90 -20.16
N ARG A 106 3.98 -13.21 -21.00
CA ARG A 106 3.90 -14.53 -21.65
C ARG A 106 5.07 -14.83 -22.58
N TYR A 107 5.71 -13.78 -23.05
CA TYR A 107 6.77 -13.89 -24.06
C TYR A 107 8.16 -14.06 -23.46
N SER A 108 8.31 -13.80 -22.17
CA SER A 108 9.61 -13.92 -21.50
C SER A 108 9.91 -15.33 -21.00
N GLY A 109 8.93 -16.23 -21.05
CA GLY A 109 9.06 -17.56 -20.46
C GLY A 109 8.87 -17.59 -18.96
N ASP A 110 8.75 -16.46 -18.32
CA ASP A 110 8.47 -16.37 -16.89
C ASP A 110 7.04 -16.79 -16.61
N GLN A 111 6.87 -17.59 -15.57
CA GLN A 111 5.56 -18.07 -15.13
C GLN A 111 5.05 -17.33 -13.90
N GLY A 112 5.81 -16.39 -13.37
CA GLY A 112 5.47 -15.68 -12.14
C GLY A 112 5.11 -14.23 -12.35
N SER A 113 4.79 -13.56 -11.27
CA SER A 113 4.60 -12.12 -11.21
C SER A 113 5.85 -11.45 -10.64
N TYR A 114 5.97 -10.16 -10.80
CA TYR A 114 7.13 -9.42 -10.29
C TYR A 114 6.75 -8.02 -9.84
N PHE A 115 7.53 -7.51 -8.88
CA PHE A 115 7.43 -6.12 -8.44
C PHE A 115 8.25 -5.24 -9.36
N ASP A 116 7.66 -4.14 -9.83
CA ASP A 116 8.38 -3.23 -10.73
C ASP A 116 8.45 -1.79 -10.22
N LEU A 117 7.51 -1.37 -9.38
CA LEU A 117 7.49 -0.01 -8.84
C LEU A 117 7.21 -0.02 -7.35
N TRP A 118 7.91 0.86 -6.63
CA TRP A 118 7.71 1.12 -5.22
C TRP A 118 7.42 2.61 -5.00
N GLY A 119 6.57 2.90 -4.03
CA GLY A 119 6.34 4.26 -3.55
C GLY A 119 7.52 4.77 -2.74
N ARG A 120 7.58 6.09 -2.55
CA ARG A 120 8.62 6.75 -1.75
C ARG A 120 8.43 6.55 -0.25
N GLY A 121 7.24 6.18 0.15
CA GLY A 121 6.90 6.06 1.54
C GLY A 121 6.16 7.28 2.06
N THR A 122 5.31 7.03 3.03
CA THR A 122 4.56 8.05 3.77
C THR A 122 4.82 7.82 5.25
N LEU A 123 5.49 8.77 5.91
CA LEU A 123 5.76 8.67 7.34
C LEU A 123 4.53 9.12 8.11
N ILE A 124 4.03 8.24 8.97
CA ILE A 124 2.94 8.53 9.92
C ILE A 124 3.52 8.44 11.32
N VAL A 125 3.44 9.54 12.06
CA VAL A 125 3.84 9.59 13.48
C VAL A 125 2.58 9.73 14.30
N VAL A 126 2.37 8.81 15.24
CA VAL A 126 1.20 8.84 16.13
C VAL A 126 1.63 9.41 17.46
N SER A 127 1.01 10.52 17.85
CA SER A 127 1.31 11.20 19.09
C SER A 127 0.18 11.04 20.10
N SER A 128 0.54 11.08 21.36
CA SER A 128 -0.45 11.05 22.44
C SER A 128 -1.17 12.38 22.61
#